data_e26862e65b1664da563b5d1b9a034a36
#
_entry.id   e26862e65b1664da563b5d1b9a034a36
#
_cell.length_a   1.000
_cell.length_b   1.000
_cell.length_c   1.000
_cell.angle_alpha   90.00
_cell.angle_beta   90.00
_cell.angle_gamma   90.00
#
_symmetry.space_group_name_H-M   'P 1'
#
loop_
_entity.id
_entity.type
_entity.pdbx_description
1 polymer ?
#
loop_
_entity_poly.entity_id
_entity_poly.type
_entity_poly.pdbx_seq_one_letter_code
_entity_poly.pdbx_strand_id
1 'polypeptide(L)'
;MPEFLIAGLAPDYVEYQAGWDLQREVHAGVVANERPDTVILLEHESVFTAGKRTEDSERPTDGTPVVEVDRGGKITWHGPGQLIGYPIMHLPLPIDVVGYVRWLEQVLIDSVAEFGLQCERVEGRTGIWAPIDGGHVKIAAIGIRVAEKVTMHGFALNCNNSLDPYDTIVACGIRDAATSTITLMTGNEVTPAMAAEVVQRRLGEISKVRL
;
A
#
# COMPACT_ATOMS: atom_id res chain seq x y z
N MET A 1 -19.63 7.27 -0.71
CA MET A 1 -18.62 6.49 0.02
C MET A 1 -18.20 5.33 -0.87
N PRO A 2 -16.92 4.96 -0.93
CA PRO A 2 -16.54 3.79 -1.70
C PRO A 2 -17.14 2.51 -1.10
N GLU A 3 -17.31 1.50 -1.93
CA GLU A 3 -17.57 0.14 -1.50
C GLU A 3 -16.27 -0.48 -0.96
N PHE A 4 -16.36 -1.37 0.04
CA PHE A 4 -15.21 -2.09 0.55
C PHE A 4 -15.32 -3.59 0.26
N LEU A 5 -14.28 -4.17 -0.31
CA LEU A 5 -14.18 -5.58 -0.63
C LEU A 5 -12.98 -6.18 0.12
N ILE A 6 -13.24 -7.06 1.08
CA ILE A 6 -12.20 -7.88 1.71
C ILE A 6 -12.01 -9.11 0.84
N ALA A 7 -10.90 -9.16 0.09
CA ALA A 7 -10.66 -10.27 -0.84
C ALA A 7 -9.98 -11.48 -0.17
N GLY A 8 -9.27 -11.27 0.94
CA GLY A 8 -8.66 -12.33 1.75
C GLY A 8 -7.70 -11.74 2.77
N LEU A 9 -7.83 -12.18 4.01
CA LEU A 9 -6.93 -11.89 5.13
C LEU A 9 -6.58 -13.20 5.80
N ALA A 10 -5.54 -13.21 6.63
CA ALA A 10 -5.08 -14.41 7.31
C ALA A 10 -6.25 -15.27 7.86
N PRO A 11 -6.29 -16.58 7.64
CA PRO A 11 -5.29 -17.40 6.93
C PRO A 11 -5.45 -17.48 5.40
N ASP A 12 -6.43 -16.80 4.82
CA ASP A 12 -6.81 -16.87 3.40
C ASP A 12 -6.05 -15.81 2.58
N TYR A 13 -4.77 -16.06 2.35
CA TYR A 13 -3.91 -15.16 1.54
C TYR A 13 -4.25 -15.24 0.07
N VAL A 14 -4.12 -14.09 -0.61
CA VAL A 14 -4.44 -13.95 -2.05
C VAL A 14 -3.16 -14.04 -2.88
N GLU A 15 -3.09 -14.97 -3.82
CA GLU A 15 -2.03 -15.02 -4.82
C GLU A 15 -1.99 -13.69 -5.60
N TYR A 16 -0.78 -13.21 -5.94
CA TYR A 16 -0.62 -11.86 -6.49
C TYR A 16 -1.35 -11.64 -7.82
N GLN A 17 -1.27 -12.61 -8.74
CA GLN A 17 -1.91 -12.50 -10.05
C GLN A 17 -3.44 -12.50 -9.90
N ALA A 18 -3.99 -13.32 -9.01
CA ALA A 18 -5.42 -13.32 -8.72
C ALA A 18 -5.89 -11.96 -8.15
N GLY A 19 -5.11 -11.38 -7.23
CA GLY A 19 -5.38 -10.04 -6.70
C GLY A 19 -5.28 -8.95 -7.77
N TRP A 20 -4.35 -9.07 -8.71
CA TRP A 20 -4.20 -8.12 -9.80
C TRP A 20 -5.33 -8.26 -10.85
N ASP A 21 -5.77 -9.48 -11.14
CA ASP A 21 -6.91 -9.70 -12.04
C ASP A 21 -8.20 -9.17 -11.44
N LEU A 22 -8.43 -9.36 -10.12
CA LEU A 22 -9.52 -8.74 -9.40
C LEU A 22 -9.49 -7.21 -9.48
N GLN A 23 -8.30 -6.58 -9.33
CA GLN A 23 -8.17 -5.14 -9.53
C GLN A 23 -8.60 -4.70 -10.94
N ARG A 24 -8.20 -5.44 -11.98
CA ARG A 24 -8.56 -5.12 -13.37
C ARG A 24 -10.07 -5.23 -13.61
N GLU A 25 -10.70 -6.26 -13.06
CA GLU A 25 -12.14 -6.45 -13.15
C GLU A 25 -12.89 -5.29 -12.47
N VAL A 26 -12.51 -4.97 -11.23
CA VAL A 26 -13.12 -3.87 -10.47
C VAL A 26 -12.88 -2.54 -11.18
N HIS A 27 -11.66 -2.29 -11.67
CA HIS A 27 -11.32 -1.08 -12.41
C HIS A 27 -12.18 -0.91 -13.66
N ALA A 28 -12.38 -1.96 -14.45
CA ALA A 28 -13.22 -1.92 -15.64
C ALA A 28 -14.67 -1.55 -15.27
N GLY A 29 -15.23 -2.14 -14.22
CA GLY A 29 -16.58 -1.83 -13.75
C GLY A 29 -16.71 -0.38 -13.24
N VAL A 30 -15.70 0.13 -12.53
CA VAL A 30 -15.68 1.52 -12.06
C VAL A 30 -15.58 2.49 -13.25
N VAL A 31 -14.69 2.25 -14.20
CA VAL A 31 -14.56 3.07 -15.43
C VAL A 31 -15.86 3.11 -16.22
N ALA A 32 -16.56 1.98 -16.33
CA ALA A 32 -17.85 1.89 -17.02
C ALA A 32 -19.02 2.51 -16.24
N ASN A 33 -18.81 2.95 -14.99
CA ASN A 33 -19.87 3.36 -14.04
C ASN A 33 -20.91 2.26 -13.76
N GLU A 34 -20.52 1.01 -13.92
CA GLU A 34 -21.33 -0.17 -13.56
C GLU A 34 -21.12 -0.57 -12.10
N ARG A 35 -20.07 -0.02 -11.48
CA ARG A 35 -19.67 -0.25 -10.10
C ARG A 35 -19.26 1.08 -9.44
N PRO A 36 -19.56 1.30 -8.15
CA PRO A 36 -19.07 2.47 -7.43
C PRO A 36 -17.56 2.38 -7.23
N ASP A 37 -16.93 3.51 -6.88
CA ASP A 37 -15.57 3.52 -6.36
C ASP A 37 -15.42 2.43 -5.29
N THR A 38 -14.38 1.61 -5.39
CA THR A 38 -14.23 0.40 -4.58
C THR A 38 -12.82 0.34 -3.99
N VAL A 39 -12.72 -0.01 -2.71
CA VAL A 39 -11.44 -0.30 -2.06
C VAL A 39 -11.34 -1.79 -1.80
N ILE A 40 -10.36 -2.43 -2.39
CA ILE A 40 -10.03 -3.83 -2.11
C ILE A 40 -9.00 -3.86 -1.00
N LEU A 41 -9.24 -4.65 0.06
CA LEU A 41 -8.30 -4.92 1.14
C LEU A 41 -7.99 -6.41 1.19
N LEU A 42 -6.71 -6.74 1.34
CA LEU A 42 -6.26 -8.12 1.37
C LEU A 42 -4.86 -8.25 1.99
N GLU A 43 -4.43 -9.50 2.20
CA GLU A 43 -3.04 -9.91 2.36
C GLU A 43 -2.64 -10.79 1.18
N HIS A 44 -1.46 -10.58 0.63
CA HIS A 44 -0.90 -11.48 -0.39
C HIS A 44 -0.12 -12.64 0.22
N GLU A 45 0.01 -13.72 -0.56
CA GLU A 45 1.12 -14.65 -0.41
C GLU A 45 2.45 -13.89 -0.60
N SER A 46 3.56 -14.48 -0.10
CA SER A 46 4.88 -13.84 -0.22
C SER A 46 5.29 -13.63 -1.67
N VAL A 47 5.55 -12.38 -2.07
CA VAL A 47 5.87 -12.01 -3.45
C VAL A 47 6.69 -10.72 -3.51
N PHE A 48 7.66 -10.67 -4.43
CA PHE A 48 8.31 -9.42 -4.83
C PHE A 48 7.63 -8.83 -6.07
N THR A 49 7.42 -7.51 -6.07
CA THR A 49 6.86 -6.80 -7.22
C THR A 49 7.76 -5.66 -7.65
N ALA A 50 8.08 -5.58 -8.94
CA ALA A 50 8.91 -4.53 -9.52
C ALA A 50 8.04 -3.50 -10.25
N GLY A 51 7.99 -2.27 -9.75
CA GLY A 51 7.36 -1.14 -10.43
C GLY A 51 8.22 -0.61 -11.58
N LYS A 52 7.64 0.29 -12.39
CA LYS A 52 8.26 0.83 -13.62
C LYS A 52 9.62 1.51 -13.46
N ARG A 53 10.00 1.88 -12.24
CA ARG A 53 11.28 2.56 -11.94
C ARG A 53 12.30 1.66 -11.28
N THR A 54 12.04 0.34 -11.20
CA THR A 54 12.97 -0.63 -10.60
C THR A 54 14.21 -0.77 -11.47
N GLU A 55 15.37 -0.67 -10.85
CA GLU A 55 16.68 -0.91 -11.47
C GLU A 55 17.14 -2.35 -11.21
N ASP A 56 17.95 -2.90 -12.08
CA ASP A 56 18.44 -4.29 -11.95
C ASP A 56 19.23 -4.49 -10.66
N SER A 57 19.97 -3.47 -10.22
CA SER A 57 20.75 -3.48 -8.97
C SER A 57 19.91 -3.51 -7.70
N GLU A 58 18.59 -3.34 -7.80
CA GLU A 58 17.66 -3.34 -6.67
C GLU A 58 16.97 -4.68 -6.47
N ARG A 59 17.13 -5.59 -7.43
CA ARG A 59 16.48 -6.90 -7.46
C ARG A 59 17.20 -7.92 -6.57
N PRO A 60 16.49 -8.97 -6.11
CA PRO A 60 17.13 -10.09 -5.44
C PRO A 60 18.24 -10.70 -6.31
N THR A 61 19.38 -11.03 -5.69
CA THR A 61 20.51 -11.63 -6.40
C THR A 61 20.56 -13.15 -6.27
N ASP A 62 19.65 -13.72 -5.50
CA ASP A 62 19.54 -15.16 -5.21
C ASP A 62 18.66 -15.94 -6.18
N GLY A 63 18.10 -15.27 -7.20
CA GLY A 63 17.21 -15.86 -8.18
C GLY A 63 15.74 -15.92 -7.76
N THR A 64 15.36 -15.30 -6.63
CA THR A 64 13.95 -15.20 -6.21
C THR A 64 13.10 -14.52 -7.30
N PRO A 65 11.96 -15.12 -7.69
CA PRO A 65 11.10 -14.56 -8.74
C PRO A 65 10.55 -13.19 -8.34
N VAL A 66 10.47 -12.29 -9.33
CA VAL A 66 9.92 -10.94 -9.17
C VAL A 66 8.83 -10.73 -10.23
N VAL A 67 7.64 -10.30 -9.81
CA VAL A 67 6.54 -9.98 -10.71
C VAL A 67 6.67 -8.55 -11.23
N GLU A 68 6.74 -8.38 -12.54
CA GLU A 68 6.75 -7.06 -13.19
C GLU A 68 5.33 -6.45 -13.16
N VAL A 69 5.22 -5.23 -12.68
CA VAL A 69 3.93 -4.56 -12.53
C VAL A 69 3.93 -3.13 -13.09
N ASP A 70 2.76 -2.65 -13.45
CA ASP A 70 2.60 -1.36 -14.12
C ASP A 70 2.35 -0.16 -13.19
N ARG A 71 2.51 -0.34 -11.86
CA ARG A 71 2.46 0.75 -10.87
C ARG A 71 3.69 1.66 -10.93
N GLY A 72 3.55 2.84 -10.37
CA GLY A 72 4.69 3.69 -10.03
C GLY A 72 5.58 3.08 -8.94
N GLY A 73 6.76 3.67 -8.74
CA GLY A 73 7.71 3.22 -7.72
C GLY A 73 8.67 2.13 -8.19
N LYS A 74 9.42 1.60 -7.25
CA LYS A 74 10.48 0.62 -7.43
C LYS A 74 10.06 -0.73 -6.85
N ILE A 75 11.02 -1.67 -6.72
CA ILE A 75 10.77 -2.98 -6.13
C ILE A 75 10.29 -2.88 -4.69
N THR A 76 9.39 -3.79 -4.31
CA THR A 76 8.96 -3.99 -2.93
C THR A 76 8.54 -5.45 -2.72
N TRP A 77 8.31 -5.81 -1.48
CA TRP A 77 7.78 -7.11 -1.08
C TRP A 77 6.35 -6.96 -0.53
N HIS A 78 5.54 -7.99 -0.75
CA HIS A 78 4.23 -8.19 -0.14
C HIS A 78 4.15 -9.59 0.47
N GLY A 79 3.40 -9.74 1.56
CA GLY A 79 3.21 -11.05 2.18
C GLY A 79 2.41 -11.00 3.48
N PRO A 80 2.31 -12.16 4.16
CA PRO A 80 1.57 -12.30 5.41
C PRO A 80 1.96 -11.27 6.46
N GLY A 81 0.96 -10.70 7.13
CA GLY A 81 1.13 -9.63 8.12
C GLY A 81 1.21 -8.21 7.55
N GLN A 82 1.13 -8.05 6.23
CA GLN A 82 1.10 -6.75 5.55
C GLN A 82 -0.30 -6.49 4.98
N LEU A 83 -0.98 -5.44 5.43
CA LEU A 83 -2.26 -5.04 4.84
C LEU A 83 -2.02 -4.34 3.50
N ILE A 84 -2.60 -4.91 2.46
CA ILE A 84 -2.65 -4.32 1.13
C ILE A 84 -3.99 -3.64 0.92
N GLY A 85 -3.96 -2.41 0.41
CA GLY A 85 -5.16 -1.70 0.00
C GLY A 85 -5.05 -1.20 -1.43
N TYR A 86 -6.07 -1.51 -2.22
CA TYR A 86 -6.22 -1.07 -3.60
C TYR A 86 -7.46 -0.17 -3.73
N PRO A 87 -7.33 1.15 -3.48
CA PRO A 87 -8.42 2.08 -3.74
C PRO A 87 -8.56 2.28 -5.25
N ILE A 88 -9.65 1.80 -5.81
CA ILE A 88 -10.01 1.92 -7.23
C ILE A 88 -11.11 2.97 -7.31
N MET A 89 -10.71 4.20 -7.61
CA MET A 89 -11.53 5.38 -7.43
C MET A 89 -11.36 6.37 -8.58
N HIS A 90 -12.44 7.03 -8.96
CA HIS A 90 -12.38 8.17 -9.87
C HIS A 90 -11.62 9.33 -9.25
N LEU A 91 -10.72 9.92 -10.01
CA LEU A 91 -10.08 11.18 -9.64
C LEU A 91 -10.84 12.37 -10.23
N PRO A 92 -11.04 13.44 -9.45
CA PRO A 92 -11.66 14.67 -9.97
C PRO A 92 -10.77 15.34 -11.01
N LEU A 93 -11.37 16.18 -11.84
CA LEU A 93 -10.64 16.99 -12.82
C LEU A 93 -10.35 18.39 -12.28
N PRO A 94 -9.16 18.96 -12.56
CA PRO A 94 -8.00 18.33 -13.23
C PRO A 94 -7.38 17.24 -12.38
N ILE A 95 -6.85 16.17 -13.00
CA ILE A 95 -6.27 15.05 -12.26
C ILE A 95 -5.00 15.51 -11.53
N ASP A 96 -5.03 15.40 -10.19
CA ASP A 96 -3.90 15.64 -9.31
C ASP A 96 -3.43 14.32 -8.67
N VAL A 97 -2.50 13.64 -9.31
CA VAL A 97 -1.91 12.38 -8.82
C VAL A 97 -1.11 12.59 -7.53
N VAL A 98 -0.42 13.74 -7.43
CA VAL A 98 0.38 14.04 -6.24
C VAL A 98 -0.53 14.32 -5.04
N GLY A 99 -1.56 15.13 -5.23
CA GLY A 99 -2.57 15.41 -4.21
C GLY A 99 -3.26 14.14 -3.74
N TYR A 100 -3.61 13.22 -4.66
CA TYR A 100 -4.17 11.92 -4.31
C TYR A 100 -3.22 11.08 -3.44
N VAL A 101 -1.94 11.00 -3.78
CA VAL A 101 -0.95 10.28 -2.96
C VAL A 101 -0.84 10.94 -1.58
N ARG A 102 -0.79 12.27 -1.49
CA ARG A 102 -0.76 12.99 -0.20
C ARG A 102 -2.01 12.78 0.64
N TRP A 103 -3.18 12.69 0.00
CA TRP A 103 -4.41 12.31 0.66
C TRP A 103 -4.34 10.88 1.23
N LEU A 104 -3.86 9.91 0.43
CA LEU A 104 -3.73 8.53 0.88
C LEU A 104 -2.71 8.38 2.01
N GLU A 105 -1.60 9.12 1.97
CA GLU A 105 -0.65 9.21 3.08
C GLU A 105 -1.34 9.72 4.36
N GLN A 106 -2.19 10.75 4.27
CA GLN A 106 -2.91 11.27 5.44
C GLN A 106 -3.86 10.23 6.04
N VAL A 107 -4.61 9.53 5.20
CA VAL A 107 -5.47 8.43 5.65
C VAL A 107 -4.68 7.40 6.44
N LEU A 108 -3.52 7.01 5.93
CA LEU A 108 -2.67 6.02 6.61
C LEU A 108 -2.05 6.57 7.89
N ILE A 109 -1.59 7.83 7.91
CA ILE A 109 -1.06 8.48 9.12
C ILE A 109 -2.13 8.50 10.22
N ASP A 110 -3.35 8.93 9.89
CA ASP A 110 -4.46 8.99 10.83
C ASP A 110 -4.89 7.58 11.30
N SER A 111 -4.74 6.58 10.42
CA SER A 111 -5.05 5.19 10.77
C SER A 111 -4.04 4.60 11.76
N VAL A 112 -2.74 4.78 11.52
CA VAL A 112 -1.71 4.21 12.40
C VAL A 112 -1.64 4.94 13.75
N ALA A 113 -2.07 6.20 13.80
CA ALA A 113 -2.15 6.97 15.04
C ALA A 113 -3.12 6.34 16.06
N GLU A 114 -4.15 5.62 15.61
CA GLU A 114 -5.09 4.91 16.49
C GLU A 114 -4.44 3.71 17.20
N PHE A 115 -3.35 3.19 16.66
CA PHE A 115 -2.53 2.17 17.31
C PHE A 115 -1.41 2.76 18.19
N GLY A 116 -1.37 4.10 18.34
CA GLY A 116 -0.37 4.81 19.13
C GLY A 116 0.94 5.09 18.39
N LEU A 117 1.00 4.86 17.07
CA LEU A 117 2.18 5.12 16.25
C LEU A 117 2.07 6.49 15.55
N GLN A 118 3.00 7.39 15.86
CA GLN A 118 3.11 8.67 15.16
C GLN A 118 3.92 8.48 13.87
N CYS A 119 3.32 8.83 12.74
CA CYS A 119 3.96 8.82 11.44
C CYS A 119 3.84 10.18 10.76
N GLU A 120 4.73 10.43 9.80
CA GLU A 120 4.77 11.66 9.03
C GLU A 120 5.13 11.41 7.56
N ARG A 121 5.04 12.46 6.75
CA ARG A 121 5.58 12.50 5.39
C ARG A 121 7.03 12.93 5.43
N VAL A 122 7.87 12.26 4.65
CA VAL A 122 9.26 12.69 4.43
C VAL A 122 9.37 13.28 3.04
N GLU A 123 9.93 14.48 2.93
CA GLU A 123 10.07 15.18 1.65
C GLU A 123 10.86 14.33 0.65
N GLY A 124 10.35 14.26 -0.59
CA GLY A 124 10.96 13.44 -1.66
C GLY A 124 10.73 11.92 -1.53
N ARG A 125 10.09 11.44 -0.46
CA ARG A 125 9.89 10.01 -0.20
C ARG A 125 8.40 9.70 -0.05
N THR A 126 7.84 8.96 -0.98
CA THR A 126 6.42 8.54 -0.94
C THR A 126 6.20 7.44 0.11
N GLY A 127 5.04 7.47 0.78
CA GLY A 127 4.66 6.56 1.86
C GLY A 127 4.60 7.26 3.22
N ILE A 128 4.38 6.51 4.29
CA ILE A 128 4.37 7.05 5.65
C ILE A 128 5.56 6.53 6.45
N TRP A 129 6.09 7.37 7.31
CA TRP A 129 7.36 7.18 7.97
C TRP A 129 7.25 7.46 9.46
N ALA A 130 7.77 6.57 10.28
CA ALA A 130 7.90 6.81 11.72
C ALA A 130 9.29 7.41 12.03
N PRO A 131 9.37 8.48 12.84
CA PRO A 131 10.64 9.03 13.28
C PRO A 131 11.33 8.08 14.26
N ILE A 132 12.66 7.96 14.12
CA ILE A 132 13.55 7.23 15.03
C ILE A 132 14.79 8.09 15.31
N ASP A 133 15.60 7.69 16.28
CA ASP A 133 16.88 8.35 16.51
C ASP A 133 17.77 8.28 15.25
N GLY A 134 18.10 9.45 14.72
CA GLY A 134 18.94 9.60 13.54
C GLY A 134 18.24 9.45 12.18
N GLY A 135 16.90 9.34 12.11
CA GLY A 135 16.23 9.26 10.83
C GLY A 135 14.78 8.83 10.86
N HIS A 136 14.37 8.04 9.87
CA HIS A 136 13.01 7.55 9.71
C HIS A 136 13.00 6.10 9.25
N VAL A 137 11.98 5.36 9.67
CA VAL A 137 11.67 4.02 9.15
C VAL A 137 10.34 4.03 8.42
N LYS A 138 10.26 3.32 7.30
CA LYS A 138 9.04 3.24 6.50
C LYS A 138 8.06 2.27 7.11
N ILE A 139 6.83 2.72 7.33
CA ILE A 139 5.71 1.92 7.84
C ILE A 139 4.75 1.50 6.71
N ALA A 140 4.54 2.36 5.72
CA ALA A 140 3.79 1.97 4.53
C ALA A 140 4.44 2.49 3.24
N ALA A 141 4.39 1.66 2.22
CA ALA A 141 4.73 2.02 0.85
C ALA A 141 3.46 2.38 0.07
N ILE A 142 3.57 3.30 -0.90
CA ILE A 142 2.49 3.66 -1.81
C ILE A 142 3.03 3.64 -3.23
N GLY A 143 2.32 2.93 -4.11
CA GLY A 143 2.60 2.90 -5.53
C GLY A 143 1.30 2.74 -6.31
N ILE A 144 0.96 3.73 -7.12
CA ILE A 144 -0.31 3.79 -7.85
C ILE A 144 -0.09 3.85 -9.36
N ARG A 145 -1.15 3.57 -10.09
CA ARG A 145 -1.35 3.88 -11.50
C ARG A 145 -2.69 4.58 -11.66
N VAL A 146 -2.79 5.50 -12.62
CA VAL A 146 -4.07 6.09 -13.05
C VAL A 146 -4.28 5.73 -14.51
N ALA A 147 -5.42 5.14 -14.82
CA ALA A 147 -5.86 4.83 -16.17
C ALA A 147 -7.35 5.20 -16.28
N GLU A 148 -7.78 5.77 -17.40
CA GLU A 148 -9.17 6.21 -17.62
C GLU A 148 -9.74 7.07 -16.46
N LYS A 149 -8.89 7.88 -15.82
CA LYS A 149 -9.21 8.73 -14.65
C LYS A 149 -9.52 7.95 -13.36
N VAL A 150 -9.31 6.64 -13.35
CA VAL A 150 -9.51 5.74 -12.21
C VAL A 150 -8.17 5.23 -11.72
N THR A 151 -7.99 5.14 -10.41
CA THR A 151 -6.78 4.65 -9.77
C THR A 151 -6.71 3.13 -9.77
N MET A 152 -5.50 2.59 -9.76
CA MET A 152 -5.17 1.18 -9.56
C MET A 152 -3.97 1.05 -8.63
N HIS A 153 -3.74 -0.14 -8.08
CA HIS A 153 -2.79 -0.38 -7.01
C HIS A 153 -3.11 0.49 -5.79
N GLY A 154 -2.14 0.83 -4.97
CA GLY A 154 -2.43 1.62 -3.78
C GLY A 154 -1.31 1.57 -2.76
N PHE A 155 -1.57 0.97 -1.58
CA PHE A 155 -0.64 0.94 -0.47
C PHE A 155 -0.37 -0.46 0.07
N ALA A 156 0.77 -0.57 0.75
CA ALA A 156 1.17 -1.73 1.54
C ALA A 156 1.56 -1.22 2.93
N LEU A 157 0.76 -1.56 3.95
CA LEU A 157 0.94 -1.15 5.34
C LEU A 157 1.52 -2.32 6.14
N ASN A 158 2.72 -2.14 6.69
CA ASN A 158 3.38 -3.14 7.50
C ASN A 158 2.75 -3.20 8.90
N CYS A 159 1.99 -4.25 9.19
CA CYS A 159 1.32 -4.45 10.48
C CYS A 159 2.19 -5.27 11.43
N ASN A 160 2.37 -6.56 11.17
CA ASN A 160 3.17 -7.50 11.96
C ASN A 160 3.98 -8.48 11.10
N ASN A 161 4.17 -8.17 9.82
CA ASN A 161 4.92 -9.01 8.88
C ASN A 161 6.40 -9.15 9.25
N SER A 162 7.06 -10.25 8.79
CA SER A 162 8.51 -10.34 8.81
C SER A 162 9.14 -9.21 7.95
N LEU A 163 10.32 -8.77 8.35
CA LEU A 163 11.14 -7.81 7.61
C LEU A 163 12.27 -8.48 6.82
N ASP A 164 12.54 -9.77 7.05
CA ASP A 164 13.62 -10.52 6.40
C ASP A 164 13.61 -10.41 4.86
N PRO A 165 12.45 -10.42 4.17
CA PRO A 165 12.43 -10.27 2.72
C PRO A 165 13.02 -8.95 2.22
N TYR A 166 12.96 -7.89 3.02
CA TYR A 166 13.52 -6.60 2.63
C TYR A 166 15.05 -6.57 2.61
N ASP A 167 15.72 -7.51 3.29
CA ASP A 167 17.19 -7.63 3.29
C ASP A 167 17.74 -8.12 1.94
N THR A 168 16.89 -8.71 1.10
CA THR A 168 17.27 -9.25 -0.21
C THR A 168 17.13 -8.24 -1.36
N ILE A 169 16.56 -7.07 -1.11
CA ILE A 169 16.27 -6.04 -2.11
C ILE A 169 16.70 -4.66 -1.63
N VAL A 170 16.87 -3.72 -2.57
CA VAL A 170 16.93 -2.28 -2.21
C VAL A 170 15.50 -1.74 -2.25
N ALA A 171 14.76 -1.94 -1.17
CA ALA A 171 13.35 -1.61 -1.09
C ALA A 171 13.07 -0.16 -1.44
N CYS A 172 12.16 0.09 -2.39
CA CYS A 172 11.78 1.43 -2.86
C CYS A 172 12.97 2.28 -3.38
N GLY A 173 14.14 1.68 -3.63
CA GLY A 173 15.36 2.37 -4.07
C GLY A 173 16.00 3.28 -3.02
N ILE A 174 15.65 3.12 -1.75
CA ILE A 174 16.15 3.96 -0.65
C ILE A 174 17.12 3.12 0.19
N ARG A 175 18.42 3.32 -0.04
CA ARG A 175 19.50 2.55 0.61
C ARG A 175 19.73 2.93 2.07
N ASP A 176 19.30 4.11 2.47
CA ASP A 176 19.55 4.73 3.77
C ASP A 176 18.30 4.78 4.68
N ALA A 177 17.24 4.08 4.31
CA ALA A 177 16.02 4.04 5.11
C ALA A 177 15.55 2.60 5.33
N ALA A 178 15.52 2.21 6.60
CA ALA A 178 14.99 0.94 7.04
C ALA A 178 13.45 0.90 6.91
N THR A 179 12.91 -0.32 6.93
CA THR A 179 11.46 -0.59 7.02
C THR A 179 11.15 -1.10 8.42
N SER A 180 9.98 -0.79 8.95
CA SER A 180 9.49 -1.34 10.21
C SER A 180 8.00 -1.67 10.12
N THR A 181 7.44 -2.23 11.20
CA THR A 181 6.02 -2.57 11.33
C THR A 181 5.38 -1.81 12.47
N ILE A 182 4.04 -1.69 12.45
CA ILE A 182 3.30 -1.06 13.57
C ILE A 182 3.60 -1.83 14.86
N THR A 183 3.55 -3.15 14.81
CA THR A 183 3.81 -4.03 15.98
C THR A 183 5.20 -3.79 16.58
N LEU A 184 6.24 -3.73 15.78
CA LEU A 184 7.61 -3.50 16.27
C LEU A 184 7.78 -2.10 16.88
N MET A 185 7.15 -1.07 16.28
CA MET A 185 7.28 0.30 16.74
C MET A 185 6.48 0.59 18.01
N THR A 186 5.34 -0.09 18.20
CA THR A 186 4.44 0.17 19.35
C THR A 186 4.64 -0.83 20.49
N GLY A 187 5.23 -2.00 20.20
CA GLY A 187 5.30 -3.12 21.13
C GLY A 187 3.96 -3.86 21.34
N ASN A 188 2.91 -3.45 20.63
CA ASN A 188 1.58 -4.09 20.68
C ASN A 188 1.30 -4.79 19.36
N GLU A 189 0.72 -5.99 19.41
CA GLU A 189 0.36 -6.71 18.21
C GLU A 189 -0.74 -5.95 17.43
N VAL A 190 -0.48 -5.67 16.16
CA VAL A 190 -1.43 -5.08 15.23
C VAL A 190 -1.48 -5.92 13.98
N THR A 191 -2.56 -6.68 13.80
CA THR A 191 -2.76 -7.53 12.63
C THR A 191 -3.34 -6.75 11.44
N PRO A 192 -3.19 -7.23 10.19
CA PRO A 192 -3.86 -6.65 9.03
C PRO A 192 -5.38 -6.53 9.18
N ALA A 193 -6.03 -7.50 9.83
CA ALA A 193 -7.47 -7.43 10.09
C ALA A 193 -7.85 -6.23 10.96
N MET A 194 -7.11 -5.99 12.05
CA MET A 194 -7.29 -4.82 12.91
C MET A 194 -7.06 -3.51 12.14
N ALA A 195 -5.98 -3.47 11.36
CA ALA A 195 -5.66 -2.30 10.54
C ALA A 195 -6.72 -2.04 9.45
N ALA A 196 -7.28 -3.09 8.84
CA ALA A 196 -8.31 -2.99 7.83
C ALA A 196 -9.58 -2.30 8.36
N GLU A 197 -10.02 -2.62 9.58
CA GLU A 197 -11.19 -1.97 10.21
C GLU A 197 -10.99 -0.46 10.36
N VAL A 198 -9.80 -0.05 10.82
CA VAL A 198 -9.46 1.37 11.00
C VAL A 198 -9.36 2.08 9.66
N VAL A 199 -8.65 1.49 8.69
CA VAL A 199 -8.48 2.07 7.36
C VAL A 199 -9.81 2.22 6.62
N GLN A 200 -10.71 1.23 6.71
CA GLN A 200 -12.06 1.33 6.12
C GLN A 200 -12.82 2.52 6.69
N ARG A 201 -12.82 2.69 7.99
CA ARG A 201 -13.48 3.80 8.65
C ARG A 201 -12.90 5.14 8.21
N ARG A 202 -11.57 5.29 8.20
CA ARG A 202 -10.88 6.52 7.81
C ARG A 202 -11.13 6.88 6.34
N LEU A 203 -11.04 5.92 5.43
CA LEU A 203 -11.37 6.12 4.01
C LEU A 203 -12.84 6.52 3.83
N GLY A 204 -13.76 5.94 4.62
CA GLY A 204 -15.18 6.28 4.59
C GLY A 204 -15.48 7.70 5.11
N GLU A 205 -14.75 8.19 6.09
CA GLU A 205 -14.91 9.54 6.65
C GLU A 205 -14.40 10.63 5.70
N ILE A 206 -13.22 10.43 5.13
CA ILE A 206 -12.52 11.44 4.30
C ILE A 206 -13.13 11.52 2.89
N SER A 207 -13.78 10.47 2.39
CA SER A 207 -14.51 10.54 1.11
C SER A 207 -15.67 11.56 1.11
N LYS A 208 -16.04 12.09 2.29
CA LYS A 208 -16.99 13.20 2.43
C LYS A 208 -16.34 14.57 2.25
N VAL A 209 -15.03 14.64 2.33
CA VAL A 209 -14.24 15.83 2.03
C VAL A 209 -13.74 15.66 0.59
N ARG A 210 -14.25 16.48 -0.34
CA ARG A 210 -13.84 16.43 -1.76
C ARG A 210 -12.32 16.51 -1.86
N LEU A 211 -11.73 15.54 -2.57
CA LEU A 211 -10.37 15.64 -3.11
C LEU A 211 -10.24 16.89 -3.98
#